data_87b738e033e85b51676ce626e398294a
#
_entry.id   87b738e033e85b51676ce626e398294a
#
_cell.length_a   1.000
_cell.length_b   1.000
_cell.length_c   1.000
_cell.angle_alpha   90.00
_cell.angle_beta   90.00
_cell.angle_gamma   90.00
#
_symmetry.space_group_name_H-M   'P 1'
#
loop_
_entity.id
_entity.type
_entity.pdbx_description
1 polymer ?
#
loop_
_entity_poly.entity_id
_entity_poly.type
_entity_poly.pdbx_seq_one_letter_code
_entity_poly.pdbx_strand_id
1 'polypeptide(L)'
;MSHPQNAIKLVVLIAAHKNIGQLLRLISAIRHPQVFIYVHIDKKSDIDRSLLPANVRLVKNSVDVTWRLFSQVQAIINSMNEIISNDSTFDYLTVISGQDYPIAPIETILDELSRQAGKEFIHHVPLDQTGWNKARIRFERFYFQSYPNPLIRSMGSLVTYILDKLRWKRRFHKGMRPWGGSAWWTLTQPCVKYIVGFLEHDKAMINYMMKTIHPDEILFQTIVMNSPFAKQAVNENFRYIEWLKGNPNPNILTKPDFDKIVNSKHHFARKFDPEVDEEILDMLDDHRNRNQ
;
A
#
# COMPACT_ATOMS: atom_id res chain seq x y z
N MET A 1 16.13 -31.34 -14.09
CA MET A 1 16.46 -31.36 -12.66
C MET A 1 15.85 -30.08 -12.07
N SER A 2 14.70 -30.19 -11.41
CA SER A 2 14.06 -29.07 -10.71
C SER A 2 14.89 -28.71 -9.50
N HIS A 3 15.47 -27.50 -9.48
CA HIS A 3 16.01 -26.96 -8.23
C HIS A 3 14.90 -27.01 -7.17
N PRO A 4 15.19 -27.40 -5.92
CA PRO A 4 14.22 -27.26 -4.84
C PRO A 4 13.86 -25.77 -4.78
N GLN A 5 12.63 -25.41 -5.09
CA GLN A 5 12.13 -24.06 -4.91
C GLN A 5 12.23 -23.75 -3.42
N ASN A 6 13.14 -22.86 -3.04
CA ASN A 6 13.21 -22.39 -1.68
C ASN A 6 11.85 -21.80 -1.32
N ALA A 7 11.27 -22.29 -0.23
CA ALA A 7 9.97 -21.86 0.25
C ALA A 7 9.98 -20.34 0.50
N ILE A 8 9.17 -19.59 -0.25
CA ILE A 8 9.06 -18.11 -0.14
C ILE A 8 8.53 -17.71 1.24
N LYS A 9 9.22 -16.83 1.93
CA LYS A 9 8.73 -16.16 3.14
C LYS A 9 8.08 -14.83 2.76
N LEU A 10 6.76 -14.77 2.87
CA LEU A 10 5.96 -13.59 2.58
C LEU A 10 5.59 -12.86 3.88
N VAL A 11 5.97 -11.60 4.00
CA VAL A 11 5.42 -10.70 5.01
C VAL A 11 4.23 -9.96 4.42
N VAL A 12 3.09 -9.99 5.13
CA VAL A 12 1.89 -9.23 4.79
C VAL A 12 1.69 -8.14 5.82
N LEU A 13 1.79 -6.88 5.38
CA LEU A 13 1.46 -5.71 6.19
C LEU A 13 0.02 -5.28 5.89
N ILE A 14 -0.85 -5.37 6.88
CA ILE A 14 -2.25 -4.96 6.79
C ILE A 14 -2.42 -3.60 7.46
N ALA A 15 -2.83 -2.58 6.70
CA ALA A 15 -3.23 -1.27 7.23
C ALA A 15 -4.73 -1.31 7.57
N ALA A 16 -5.08 -1.36 8.86
CA ALA A 16 -6.45 -1.49 9.34
C ALA A 16 -6.92 -0.22 10.09
N HIS A 17 -8.22 0.12 9.92
CA HIS A 17 -8.81 1.28 10.60
C HIS A 17 -10.26 1.07 11.03
N LYS A 18 -10.91 0.00 10.61
CA LYS A 18 -12.30 -0.33 10.97
C LYS A 18 -12.57 -1.82 10.80
N ASN A 19 -13.71 -2.27 11.30
CA ASN A 19 -14.31 -3.58 11.10
C ASN A 19 -13.37 -4.75 11.48
N ILE A 20 -13.32 -5.05 12.79
CA ILE A 20 -12.50 -6.13 13.34
C ILE A 20 -12.91 -7.50 12.75
N GLY A 21 -14.20 -7.75 12.50
CA GLY A 21 -14.68 -9.01 11.93
C GLY A 21 -14.08 -9.28 10.55
N GLN A 22 -14.09 -8.26 9.66
CA GLN A 22 -13.46 -8.37 8.35
C GLN A 22 -11.93 -8.55 8.46
N LEU A 23 -11.28 -7.85 9.39
CA LEU A 23 -9.85 -7.99 9.62
C LEU A 23 -9.49 -9.43 10.06
N LEU A 24 -10.24 -10.00 11.00
CA LEU A 24 -10.03 -11.37 11.46
C LEU A 24 -10.27 -12.40 10.34
N ARG A 25 -11.29 -12.18 9.53
CA ARG A 25 -11.58 -13.01 8.36
C ARG A 25 -10.44 -12.95 7.34
N LEU A 26 -9.93 -11.74 7.02
CA LEU A 26 -8.77 -11.55 6.15
C LEU A 26 -7.55 -12.28 6.68
N ILE A 27 -7.23 -12.12 7.97
CA ILE A 27 -6.10 -12.79 8.63
C ILE A 27 -6.21 -14.31 8.50
N SER A 28 -7.42 -14.85 8.74
CA SER A 28 -7.69 -16.30 8.58
C SER A 28 -7.47 -16.75 7.14
N ALA A 29 -7.94 -15.97 6.17
CA ALA A 29 -7.90 -16.28 4.75
C ALA A 29 -6.48 -16.31 4.14
N ILE A 30 -5.51 -15.64 4.78
CA ILE A 30 -4.11 -15.61 4.32
C ILE A 30 -3.18 -16.40 5.25
N ARG A 31 -3.74 -17.19 6.17
CA ARG A 31 -2.95 -17.96 7.14
C ARG A 31 -2.19 -19.09 6.44
N HIS A 32 -0.86 -19.06 6.55
CA HIS A 32 0.01 -20.10 6.01
C HIS A 32 1.35 -20.12 6.77
N PRO A 33 2.06 -21.26 6.91
CA PRO A 33 3.35 -21.35 7.62
C PRO A 33 4.44 -20.40 7.07
N GLN A 34 4.38 -20.04 5.79
CA GLN A 34 5.32 -19.14 5.13
C GLN A 34 4.87 -17.68 5.12
N VAL A 35 3.71 -17.36 5.72
CA VAL A 35 3.14 -16.00 5.77
C VAL A 35 3.25 -15.43 7.17
N PHE A 36 3.91 -14.30 7.30
CA PHE A 36 4.09 -13.54 8.54
C PHE A 36 3.24 -12.27 8.47
N ILE A 37 2.25 -12.16 9.36
CA ILE A 37 1.26 -11.09 9.32
C ILE A 37 1.62 -10.00 10.33
N TYR A 38 1.76 -8.78 9.81
CA TYR A 38 1.86 -7.56 10.59
C TYR A 38 0.61 -6.70 10.39
N VAL A 39 0.09 -6.14 11.46
CA VAL A 39 -1.08 -5.26 11.40
C VAL A 39 -0.73 -3.90 11.97
N HIS A 40 -0.81 -2.87 11.15
CA HIS A 40 -0.86 -1.48 11.60
C HIS A 40 -2.33 -1.10 11.81
N ILE A 41 -2.72 -0.91 13.07
CA ILE A 41 -4.05 -0.37 13.40
C ILE A 41 -3.91 1.15 13.54
N ASP A 42 -4.74 1.89 12.81
CA ASP A 42 -4.83 3.34 12.95
C ASP A 42 -5.00 3.71 14.42
N LYS A 43 -4.20 4.65 14.92
CA LYS A 43 -4.17 5.02 16.35
C LYS A 43 -5.53 5.46 16.88
N LYS A 44 -6.36 6.08 16.05
CA LYS A 44 -7.71 6.54 16.39
C LYS A 44 -8.81 5.50 16.17
N SER A 45 -8.47 4.31 15.63
CA SER A 45 -9.42 3.23 15.43
C SER A 45 -9.89 2.63 16.75
N ASP A 46 -11.15 2.26 16.80
CA ASP A 46 -11.84 1.56 17.90
C ASP A 46 -11.66 0.03 17.85
N ILE A 47 -10.86 -0.49 16.93
CA ILE A 47 -10.56 -1.91 16.83
C ILE A 47 -9.99 -2.43 18.15
N ASP A 48 -10.67 -3.42 18.74
CA ASP A 48 -10.17 -4.15 19.91
C ASP A 48 -8.99 -5.04 19.52
N ARG A 49 -7.80 -4.60 19.94
CA ARG A 49 -6.54 -5.28 19.62
C ARG A 49 -6.37 -6.63 20.33
N SER A 50 -7.12 -6.86 21.43
CA SER A 50 -7.08 -8.12 22.17
C SER A 50 -7.69 -9.30 21.41
N LEU A 51 -8.52 -9.03 20.41
CA LEU A 51 -9.14 -10.03 19.55
C LEU A 51 -8.21 -10.57 18.47
N LEU A 52 -7.06 -9.95 18.27
CA LEU A 52 -6.13 -10.41 17.23
C LEU A 52 -5.47 -11.73 17.63
N PRO A 53 -5.31 -12.68 16.70
CA PRO A 53 -4.64 -13.95 16.95
C PRO A 53 -3.19 -13.76 17.42
N ALA A 54 -2.70 -14.62 18.32
CA ALA A 54 -1.36 -14.52 18.91
C ALA A 54 -0.20 -14.60 17.89
N ASN A 55 -0.43 -15.16 16.71
CA ASN A 55 0.54 -15.25 15.63
C ASN A 55 0.59 -13.97 14.75
N VAL A 56 -0.26 -12.99 15.02
CA VAL A 56 -0.25 -11.69 14.35
C VAL A 56 0.60 -10.70 15.14
N ARG A 57 1.46 -9.98 14.45
CA ARG A 57 2.33 -8.97 15.05
C ARG A 57 1.71 -7.58 14.87
N LEU A 58 1.37 -6.96 15.99
CA LEU A 58 0.94 -5.57 16.00
C LEU A 58 2.13 -4.64 15.80
N VAL A 59 2.01 -3.69 14.87
CA VAL A 59 2.98 -2.60 14.74
C VAL A 59 2.85 -1.68 15.96
N LYS A 60 3.94 -1.53 16.71
CA LYS A 60 3.98 -0.76 17.98
C LYS A 60 3.83 0.74 17.76
N ASN A 61 4.50 1.25 16.72
CA ASN A 61 4.50 2.68 16.39
C ASN A 61 3.32 3.05 15.48
N SER A 62 2.08 2.85 16.00
CA SER A 62 0.87 3.23 15.26
C SER A 62 0.79 4.74 15.04
N VAL A 63 0.25 5.13 13.89
CA VAL A 63 0.07 6.52 13.47
C VAL A 63 -1.43 6.85 13.45
N ASP A 64 -1.79 8.08 13.81
CA ASP A 64 -3.10 8.66 13.50
C ASP A 64 -3.13 8.99 12.02
N VAL A 65 -3.79 8.13 11.24
CA VAL A 65 -3.77 8.19 9.78
C VAL A 65 -4.87 9.09 9.26
N THR A 66 -4.51 10.15 8.58
CA THR A 66 -5.47 10.96 7.81
C THR A 66 -5.35 10.61 6.33
N TRP A 67 -6.48 10.23 5.73
CA TRP A 67 -6.55 9.88 4.32
C TRP A 67 -5.99 10.99 3.42
N ARG A 68 -5.25 10.62 2.38
CA ARG A 68 -4.57 11.50 1.42
C ARG A 68 -3.36 12.26 1.97
N LEU A 69 -3.02 12.13 3.24
CA LEU A 69 -1.92 12.87 3.87
C LEU A 69 -0.72 11.98 4.16
N PHE A 70 0.39 12.62 4.50
CA PHE A 70 1.67 11.93 4.74
C PHE A 70 1.62 10.90 5.87
N SER A 71 0.66 11.01 6.79
CA SER A 71 0.47 10.02 7.85
C SER A 71 0.20 8.59 7.34
N GLN A 72 -0.39 8.42 6.14
CA GLN A 72 -0.52 7.10 5.49
C GLN A 72 0.86 6.52 5.14
N VAL A 73 1.73 7.33 4.55
CA VAL A 73 3.11 6.95 4.24
C VAL A 73 3.91 6.69 5.51
N GLN A 74 3.75 7.54 6.53
CA GLN A 74 4.43 7.38 7.82
C GLN A 74 4.08 6.05 8.49
N ALA A 75 2.80 5.63 8.42
CA ALA A 75 2.36 4.34 8.93
C ALA A 75 3.10 3.16 8.25
N ILE A 76 3.25 3.22 6.92
CA ILE A 76 3.98 2.20 6.17
C ILE A 76 5.48 2.23 6.49
N ILE A 77 6.10 3.41 6.57
CA ILE A 77 7.52 3.55 6.92
C ILE A 77 7.81 2.98 8.32
N ASN A 78 6.99 3.34 9.32
CA ASN A 78 7.14 2.82 10.68
C ASN A 78 7.03 1.29 10.69
N SER A 79 6.06 0.75 9.94
CA SER A 79 5.86 -0.70 9.81
C SER A 79 7.04 -1.39 9.14
N MET A 80 7.58 -0.84 8.05
CA MET A 80 8.76 -1.39 7.36
C MET A 80 9.98 -1.43 8.29
N ASN A 81 10.22 -0.35 9.05
CA ASN A 81 11.32 -0.31 10.03
C ASN A 81 11.17 -1.42 11.09
N GLU A 82 9.96 -1.61 11.62
CA GLU A 82 9.70 -2.62 12.63
C GLU A 82 9.80 -4.04 12.05
N ILE A 83 9.29 -4.28 10.83
CA ILE A 83 9.41 -5.55 10.11
C ILE A 83 10.88 -5.92 9.89
N ILE A 84 11.69 -4.99 9.38
CA ILE A 84 13.14 -5.24 9.15
C ILE A 84 13.87 -5.55 10.46
N SER A 85 13.49 -4.90 11.55
CA SER A 85 14.11 -5.08 12.86
C SER A 85 13.73 -6.43 13.51
N ASN A 86 12.50 -6.90 13.30
CA ASN A 86 11.98 -8.12 13.91
C ASN A 86 12.23 -9.38 13.06
N ASP A 87 12.13 -9.24 11.73
CA ASP A 87 12.33 -10.33 10.77
C ASP A 87 13.55 -10.05 9.90
N SER A 88 14.69 -10.58 10.31
CA SER A 88 15.96 -10.39 9.62
C SER A 88 15.97 -10.94 8.19
N THR A 89 15.10 -11.90 7.89
CA THR A 89 15.02 -12.58 6.59
C THR A 89 13.58 -12.86 6.16
N PHE A 90 13.17 -12.26 5.06
CA PHE A 90 11.95 -12.58 4.30
C PHE A 90 12.25 -12.35 2.81
N ASP A 91 11.44 -12.93 1.93
CA ASP A 91 11.64 -12.73 0.48
C ASP A 91 10.86 -11.53 -0.03
N TYR A 92 9.59 -11.41 0.39
CA TYR A 92 8.70 -10.34 -0.04
C TYR A 92 7.94 -9.71 1.11
N LEU A 93 7.68 -8.42 0.99
CA LEU A 93 6.71 -7.66 1.77
C LEU A 93 5.59 -7.19 0.83
N THR A 94 4.35 -7.59 1.12
CA THR A 94 3.15 -7.04 0.47
C THR A 94 2.39 -6.13 1.41
N VAL A 95 1.92 -4.98 0.90
CA VAL A 95 1.10 -4.03 1.65
C VAL A 95 -0.34 -4.12 1.17
N ILE A 96 -1.27 -4.37 2.10
CA ILE A 96 -2.71 -4.44 1.86
C ILE A 96 -3.46 -3.62 2.91
N SER A 97 -4.75 -3.39 2.70
CA SER A 97 -5.63 -2.80 3.72
C SER A 97 -6.54 -3.83 4.37
N GLY A 98 -7.11 -3.49 5.53
CA GLY A 98 -8.15 -4.30 6.16
C GLY A 98 -9.45 -4.44 5.34
N GLN A 99 -9.58 -3.71 4.21
CA GLN A 99 -10.69 -3.81 3.27
C GLN A 99 -10.33 -4.57 1.98
N ASP A 100 -9.12 -5.11 1.89
CA ASP A 100 -8.72 -6.02 0.81
C ASP A 100 -9.14 -7.44 1.19
N TYR A 101 -9.29 -8.31 0.19
CA TYR A 101 -9.53 -9.73 0.41
C TYR A 101 -8.79 -10.58 -0.64
N PRO A 102 -8.21 -11.74 -0.25
CA PRO A 102 -7.57 -12.62 -1.22
C PRO A 102 -8.60 -13.25 -2.15
N ILE A 103 -8.30 -13.31 -3.43
CA ILE A 103 -9.12 -13.93 -4.46
C ILE A 103 -8.46 -15.18 -5.05
N ALA A 104 -7.16 -15.33 -4.83
CA ALA A 104 -6.41 -16.55 -5.11
C ALA A 104 -6.09 -17.29 -3.82
N PRO A 105 -5.93 -18.63 -3.84
CA PRO A 105 -5.35 -19.39 -2.74
C PRO A 105 -3.97 -18.85 -2.39
N ILE A 106 -3.61 -18.91 -1.10
CA ILE A 106 -2.32 -18.36 -0.64
C ILE A 106 -1.14 -19.13 -1.23
N GLU A 107 -1.28 -20.41 -1.46
CA GLU A 107 -0.31 -21.27 -2.12
C GLU A 107 -0.02 -20.79 -3.53
N THR A 108 -1.06 -20.45 -4.29
CA THR A 108 -0.93 -19.88 -5.66
C THR A 108 -0.17 -18.55 -5.64
N ILE A 109 -0.42 -17.69 -4.63
CA ILE A 109 0.30 -16.43 -4.46
C ILE A 109 1.78 -16.68 -4.18
N LEU A 110 2.09 -17.60 -3.27
CA LEU A 110 3.47 -17.96 -2.92
C LEU A 110 4.21 -18.57 -4.12
N ASP A 111 3.57 -19.46 -4.87
CA ASP A 111 4.13 -20.08 -6.07
C ASP A 111 4.41 -19.03 -7.17
N GLU A 112 3.52 -18.07 -7.37
CA GLU A 112 3.72 -16.99 -8.33
C GLU A 112 4.93 -16.13 -7.94
N LEU A 113 5.03 -15.73 -6.67
CA LEU A 113 6.16 -14.96 -6.15
C LEU A 113 7.47 -15.76 -6.26
N SER A 114 7.43 -17.07 -6.04
CA SER A 114 8.59 -17.96 -6.19
C SER A 114 9.06 -18.03 -7.65
N ARG A 115 8.13 -18.21 -8.58
CA ARG A 115 8.45 -18.25 -10.03
C ARG A 115 9.04 -16.94 -10.55
N GLN A 116 8.68 -15.83 -9.92
CA GLN A 116 9.12 -14.49 -10.28
C GLN A 116 10.07 -13.88 -9.24
N ALA A 117 10.84 -14.73 -8.54
CA ALA A 117 11.77 -14.29 -7.49
C ALA A 117 12.69 -13.15 -7.95
N GLY A 118 12.85 -12.14 -7.10
CA GLY A 118 13.68 -10.96 -7.37
C GLY A 118 13.01 -9.87 -8.21
N LYS A 119 11.73 -10.01 -8.59
CA LYS A 119 10.94 -8.93 -9.21
C LYS A 119 10.28 -8.04 -8.16
N GLU A 120 10.13 -6.76 -8.52
CA GLU A 120 9.47 -5.75 -7.69
C GLU A 120 8.09 -5.45 -8.29
N PHE A 121 7.02 -5.86 -7.63
CA PHE A 121 5.65 -5.68 -8.14
C PHE A 121 5.07 -4.37 -7.62
N ILE A 122 5.14 -3.36 -8.44
CA ILE A 122 4.67 -2.01 -8.12
C ILE A 122 4.11 -1.35 -9.37
N HIS A 123 2.82 -1.02 -9.35
CA HIS A 123 2.23 -0.24 -10.44
C HIS A 123 2.88 1.13 -10.50
N HIS A 124 3.43 1.51 -11.66
CA HIS A 124 4.17 2.74 -11.82
C HIS A 124 3.94 3.40 -13.18
N VAL A 125 3.79 4.72 -13.17
CA VAL A 125 3.66 5.56 -14.36
C VAL A 125 4.47 6.83 -14.17
N PRO A 126 5.17 7.33 -15.22
CA PRO A 126 5.92 8.57 -15.14
C PRO A 126 4.96 9.77 -15.05
N LEU A 127 5.13 10.62 -14.04
CA LEU A 127 4.26 11.79 -13.82
C LEU A 127 4.66 13.03 -14.61
N ASP A 128 5.79 13.01 -15.29
CA ASP A 128 6.30 14.08 -16.15
C ASP A 128 5.78 14.00 -17.60
N GLN A 129 5.11 12.91 -17.97
CA GLN A 129 4.54 12.73 -19.31
C GLN A 129 3.12 13.30 -19.41
N THR A 130 2.71 13.65 -20.64
CA THR A 130 1.38 14.18 -20.96
C THR A 130 0.27 13.16 -20.67
N GLY A 131 -0.83 13.61 -20.08
CA GLY A 131 -1.97 12.77 -19.70
C GLY A 131 -2.24 12.72 -18.19
N TRP A 132 -1.23 12.95 -17.36
CA TRP A 132 -1.33 12.97 -15.90
C TRP A 132 -1.36 14.38 -15.30
N ASN A 133 -1.85 15.39 -16.03
CA ASN A 133 -1.88 16.78 -15.55
C ASN A 133 -2.59 16.95 -14.20
N LYS A 134 -3.63 16.14 -13.91
CA LYS A 134 -4.30 16.15 -12.60
C LYS A 134 -3.42 15.59 -11.49
N ALA A 135 -2.52 14.65 -11.79
CA ALA A 135 -1.59 14.10 -10.80
C ALA A 135 -0.45 15.07 -10.49
N ARG A 136 0.00 15.87 -11.47
CA ARG A 136 1.05 16.89 -11.24
C ARG A 136 0.65 17.91 -10.18
N ILE A 137 -0.62 18.33 -10.13
CA ILE A 137 -1.14 19.23 -9.11
C ILE A 137 -0.88 18.68 -7.70
N ARG A 138 -0.88 17.37 -7.51
CA ARG A 138 -0.69 16.73 -6.20
C ARG A 138 0.68 17.02 -5.59
N PHE A 139 1.72 17.19 -6.40
CA PHE A 139 3.09 17.40 -5.94
C PHE A 139 3.73 18.73 -6.38
N GLU A 140 3.24 19.37 -7.44
CA GLU A 140 3.70 20.71 -7.86
C GLU A 140 3.12 21.83 -6.99
N ARG A 141 2.00 21.61 -6.31
CA ARG A 141 1.36 22.54 -5.40
C ARG A 141 1.80 22.28 -3.96
N PHE A 142 1.74 23.31 -3.12
CA PHE A 142 2.02 23.17 -1.69
C PHE A 142 0.76 22.77 -0.93
N TYR A 143 0.86 21.76 -0.07
CA TYR A 143 -0.18 21.33 0.87
C TYR A 143 0.40 21.27 2.27
N PHE A 144 -0.26 21.88 3.25
CA PHE A 144 0.24 21.94 4.63
C PHE A 144 -0.62 21.13 5.62
N GLN A 145 -1.57 20.38 5.13
CA GLN A 145 -2.52 19.62 5.95
C GLN A 145 -1.84 18.47 6.74
N SER A 146 -0.69 17.98 6.28
CA SER A 146 0.07 16.92 6.98
C SER A 146 0.78 17.39 8.25
N TYR A 147 0.83 18.70 8.50
CA TYR A 147 1.46 19.21 9.72
C TYR A 147 0.50 19.10 10.92
N PRO A 148 0.98 18.59 12.08
CA PRO A 148 0.12 18.43 13.27
C PRO A 148 -0.34 19.77 13.87
N ASN A 149 0.50 20.81 13.77
CA ASN A 149 0.20 22.13 14.33
C ASN A 149 -0.89 22.85 13.52
N PRO A 150 -2.05 23.21 14.13
CA PRO A 150 -3.17 23.89 13.45
C PRO A 150 -2.79 25.27 12.90
N LEU A 151 -1.89 26.00 13.56
CA LEU A 151 -1.42 27.31 13.07
C LEU A 151 -0.63 27.14 11.76
N ILE A 152 0.23 26.13 11.68
CA ILE A 152 0.97 25.85 10.44
C ILE A 152 0.00 25.46 9.32
N ARG A 153 -1.06 24.71 9.62
CA ARG A 153 -2.09 24.36 8.62
C ARG A 153 -2.85 25.58 8.12
N SER A 154 -3.26 26.47 9.02
CA SER A 154 -3.99 27.69 8.68
C SER A 154 -3.13 28.64 7.86
N MET A 155 -1.94 28.97 8.35
CA MET A 155 -0.97 29.81 7.62
C MET A 155 -0.56 29.17 6.30
N GLY A 156 -0.37 27.86 6.28
CA GLY A 156 -0.04 27.11 5.07
C GLY A 156 -1.14 27.18 4.01
N SER A 157 -2.40 27.19 4.41
CA SER A 157 -3.52 27.39 3.46
C SER A 157 -3.48 28.77 2.79
N LEU A 158 -3.16 29.82 3.58
CA LEU A 158 -2.96 31.16 3.03
C LEU A 158 -1.76 31.22 2.08
N VAL A 159 -0.63 30.61 2.50
CA VAL A 159 0.57 30.51 1.65
C VAL A 159 0.25 29.77 0.34
N THR A 160 -0.46 28.64 0.42
CA THR A 160 -0.90 27.89 -0.77
C THR A 160 -1.71 28.79 -1.71
N TYR A 161 -2.68 29.54 -1.18
CA TYR A 161 -3.50 30.47 -1.97
C TYR A 161 -2.66 31.54 -2.68
N ILE A 162 -1.71 32.16 -1.96
CA ILE A 162 -0.82 33.18 -2.51
C ILE A 162 0.05 32.59 -3.63
N LEU A 163 0.69 31.42 -3.37
CA LEU A 163 1.56 30.76 -4.34
C LEU A 163 0.79 30.34 -5.61
N ASP A 164 -0.47 29.91 -5.46
CA ASP A 164 -1.34 29.59 -6.59
C ASP A 164 -1.66 30.83 -7.44
N LYS A 165 -1.94 31.98 -6.80
CA LYS A 165 -2.16 33.26 -7.51
C LYS A 165 -0.91 33.71 -8.27
N LEU A 166 0.27 33.46 -7.69
CA LEU A 166 1.55 33.76 -8.33
C LEU A 166 1.96 32.67 -9.35
N ARG A 167 1.14 31.60 -9.54
CA ARG A 167 1.45 30.43 -10.38
C ARG A 167 2.78 29.77 -10.03
N TRP A 168 3.20 29.90 -8.77
CA TRP A 168 4.45 29.31 -8.28
C TRP A 168 4.28 27.81 -8.08
N LYS A 169 5.12 27.05 -8.79
CA LYS A 169 5.12 25.59 -8.72
C LYS A 169 6.35 25.08 -7.97
N ARG A 170 6.16 24.04 -7.18
CA ARG A 170 7.28 23.32 -6.57
C ARG A 170 8.06 22.58 -7.66
N ARG A 171 9.37 22.68 -7.61
CA ARG A 171 10.23 21.75 -8.35
C ARG A 171 10.25 20.43 -7.62
N PHE A 172 10.19 19.32 -8.38
CA PHE A 172 10.31 18.00 -7.78
C PHE A 172 11.69 17.81 -7.13
N HIS A 173 11.79 16.79 -6.26
CA HIS A 173 13.02 16.50 -5.53
C HIS A 173 14.22 16.37 -6.48
N LYS A 174 15.32 17.05 -6.14
CA LYS A 174 16.46 17.26 -7.02
C LYS A 174 17.08 15.93 -7.50
N GLY A 175 17.24 15.79 -8.80
CA GLY A 175 17.87 14.63 -9.43
C GLY A 175 16.98 13.40 -9.61
N MET A 176 15.72 13.44 -9.15
CA MET A 176 14.79 12.32 -9.32
C MET A 176 13.66 12.64 -10.31
N ARG A 177 13.31 11.67 -11.12
CA ARG A 177 12.12 11.70 -11.96
C ARG A 177 10.90 11.31 -11.11
N PRO A 178 9.79 12.08 -11.14
CA PRO A 178 8.59 11.72 -10.40
C PRO A 178 7.84 10.54 -11.06
N TRP A 179 7.49 9.55 -10.23
CA TRP A 179 6.67 8.42 -10.60
C TRP A 179 5.46 8.32 -9.68
N GLY A 180 4.33 7.90 -10.23
CA GLY A 180 3.14 7.63 -9.46
C GLY A 180 2.56 6.26 -9.77
N GLY A 181 1.59 5.82 -8.97
CA GLY A 181 0.95 4.53 -9.17
C GLY A 181 0.01 4.17 -8.03
N SER A 182 -0.18 2.89 -7.81
CA SER A 182 -1.00 2.37 -6.72
C SER A 182 -0.26 2.45 -5.39
N ALA A 183 -0.97 2.77 -4.31
CA ALA A 183 -0.42 2.70 -2.95
C ALA A 183 -0.07 1.27 -2.50
N TRP A 184 -0.52 0.26 -3.25
CA TRP A 184 -0.38 -1.16 -2.93
C TRP A 184 0.69 -1.79 -3.82
N TRP A 185 1.59 -2.55 -3.19
CA TRP A 185 2.74 -3.14 -3.85
C TRP A 185 3.23 -4.40 -3.12
N THR A 186 4.04 -5.18 -3.80
CA THR A 186 4.76 -6.33 -3.25
C THR A 186 6.23 -6.22 -3.66
N LEU A 187 7.10 -5.97 -2.69
CA LEU A 187 8.53 -5.69 -2.92
C LEU A 187 9.42 -6.69 -2.21
N THR A 188 10.59 -6.94 -2.78
CA THR A 188 11.61 -7.79 -2.16
C THR A 188 12.21 -7.15 -0.90
N GLN A 189 12.72 -7.97 0.01
CA GLN A 189 13.40 -7.47 1.21
C GLN A 189 14.55 -6.49 0.88
N PRO A 190 15.44 -6.75 -0.10
CA PRO A 190 16.48 -5.80 -0.45
C PRO A 190 15.94 -4.45 -0.91
N CYS A 191 14.84 -4.43 -1.68
CA CYS A 191 14.18 -3.21 -2.11
C CYS A 191 13.56 -2.46 -0.92
N VAL A 192 12.88 -3.15 -0.01
CA VAL A 192 12.32 -2.56 1.21
C VAL A 192 13.41 -1.95 2.08
N LYS A 193 14.53 -2.66 2.29
CA LYS A 193 15.70 -2.13 3.02
C LYS A 193 16.30 -0.90 2.34
N TYR A 194 16.37 -0.90 1.01
CA TYR A 194 16.83 0.27 0.26
C TYR A 194 15.91 1.48 0.47
N ILE A 195 14.59 1.30 0.40
CA ILE A 195 13.61 2.38 0.62
C ILE A 195 13.78 2.98 2.02
N VAL A 196 13.89 2.14 3.05
CA VAL A 196 14.07 2.58 4.43
C VAL A 196 15.38 3.36 4.57
N GLY A 197 16.50 2.82 4.12
CA GLY A 197 17.80 3.49 4.16
C GLY A 197 17.80 4.80 3.38
N PHE A 198 17.16 4.86 2.20
CA PHE A 198 17.01 6.09 1.45
C PHE A 198 16.29 7.17 2.27
N LEU A 199 15.16 6.84 2.90
CA LEU A 199 14.36 7.78 3.69
C LEU A 199 15.03 8.20 5.02
N GLU A 200 15.92 7.37 5.56
CA GLU A 200 16.75 7.74 6.72
C GLU A 200 17.77 8.83 6.37
N HIS A 201 18.34 8.79 5.17
CA HIS A 201 19.37 9.72 4.72
C HIS A 201 18.78 10.96 4.02
N ASP A 202 17.66 10.83 3.32
CA ASP A 202 17.06 11.92 2.55
C ASP A 202 15.84 12.53 3.25
N LYS A 203 16.07 13.34 4.27
CA LYS A 203 15.00 14.09 4.97
C LYS A 203 14.34 15.13 4.08
N ALA A 204 14.98 15.57 2.99
CA ALA A 204 14.40 16.52 2.05
C ALA A 204 13.25 15.87 1.27
N MET A 205 13.34 14.58 0.90
CA MET A 205 12.25 13.83 0.30
C MET A 205 11.04 13.74 1.26
N ILE A 206 11.26 13.42 2.53
CA ILE A 206 10.20 13.38 3.54
C ILE A 206 9.51 14.76 3.63
N ASN A 207 10.29 15.84 3.79
CA ASN A 207 9.77 17.20 3.86
C ASN A 207 9.04 17.62 2.58
N TYR A 208 9.44 17.11 1.43
CA TYR A 208 8.75 17.31 0.17
C TYR A 208 7.38 16.61 0.20
N MET A 209 7.33 15.35 0.58
CA MET A 209 6.11 14.53 0.61
C MET A 209 5.12 14.97 1.69
N MET A 210 5.56 15.54 2.80
CA MET A 210 4.69 16.17 3.81
C MET A 210 3.84 17.33 3.24
N LYS A 211 4.29 17.93 2.14
CA LYS A 211 3.57 19.02 1.43
C LYS A 211 2.91 18.53 0.14
N THR A 212 2.74 17.23 -0.01
CA THR A 212 2.17 16.55 -1.18
C THR A 212 0.86 15.89 -0.77
N ILE A 213 -0.12 15.85 -1.68
CA ILE A 213 -1.37 15.12 -1.46
C ILE A 213 -1.32 13.77 -2.16
N HIS A 214 -1.86 12.71 -1.54
CA HIS A 214 -1.67 11.32 -1.94
C HIS A 214 -0.18 10.94 -2.11
N PRO A 215 0.67 11.20 -1.11
CA PRO A 215 2.09 10.89 -1.20
C PRO A 215 2.36 9.38 -1.24
N ASP A 216 1.44 8.55 -0.76
CA ASP A 216 1.43 7.08 -0.84
C ASP A 216 1.38 6.55 -2.28
N GLU A 217 0.82 7.32 -3.21
CA GLU A 217 0.77 7.00 -4.64
C GLU A 217 1.98 7.55 -5.43
N ILE A 218 2.96 8.17 -4.76
CA ILE A 218 4.09 8.85 -5.42
C ILE A 218 5.44 8.44 -4.83
N LEU A 219 5.57 8.36 -3.51
CA LEU A 219 6.84 8.19 -2.83
C LEU A 219 7.54 6.88 -3.19
N PHE A 220 6.85 5.77 -2.98
CA PHE A 220 7.45 4.44 -3.16
C PHE A 220 7.80 4.18 -4.63
N GLN A 221 6.90 4.53 -5.55
CA GLN A 221 7.16 4.47 -6.99
C GLN A 221 8.37 5.30 -7.38
N THR A 222 8.45 6.53 -6.87
CA THR A 222 9.57 7.41 -7.18
C THR A 222 10.89 6.83 -6.69
N ILE A 223 10.95 6.32 -5.46
CA ILE A 223 12.20 5.75 -4.91
C ILE A 223 12.61 4.52 -5.71
N VAL A 224 11.68 3.57 -5.94
CA VAL A 224 11.97 2.32 -6.65
C VAL A 224 12.43 2.60 -8.08
N MET A 225 11.72 3.46 -8.82
CA MET A 225 12.01 3.74 -10.22
C MET A 225 13.25 4.63 -10.44
N ASN A 226 13.78 5.26 -9.40
CA ASN A 226 15.07 5.97 -9.44
C ASN A 226 16.19 5.20 -8.73
N SER A 227 16.01 3.92 -8.45
CA SER A 227 16.93 3.04 -7.73
C SER A 227 17.53 1.96 -8.64
N PRO A 228 18.51 1.19 -8.18
CA PRO A 228 18.99 0.00 -8.89
C PRO A 228 17.88 -1.05 -9.16
N PHE A 229 16.79 -1.04 -8.37
CA PHE A 229 15.64 -1.97 -8.47
C PHE A 229 14.70 -1.64 -9.63
N ALA A 230 14.84 -0.49 -10.28
CA ALA A 230 13.99 -0.09 -11.42
C ALA A 230 14.00 -1.13 -12.57
N LYS A 231 15.11 -1.84 -12.77
CA LYS A 231 15.25 -2.89 -13.81
C LYS A 231 14.44 -4.15 -13.48
N GLN A 232 14.16 -4.41 -12.21
CA GLN A 232 13.38 -5.53 -11.70
C GLN A 232 11.90 -5.18 -11.51
N ALA A 233 11.55 -3.89 -11.63
CA ALA A 233 10.18 -3.42 -11.44
C ALA A 233 9.25 -3.96 -12.54
N VAL A 234 8.19 -4.62 -12.10
CA VAL A 234 7.07 -5.09 -12.93
C VAL A 234 5.91 -4.14 -12.69
N ASN A 235 5.31 -3.62 -13.77
CA ASN A 235 4.19 -2.68 -13.69
C ASN A 235 2.88 -3.40 -13.35
N GLU A 236 2.85 -4.04 -12.19
CA GLU A 236 1.77 -4.85 -11.68
C GLU A 236 1.71 -4.71 -10.15
N ASN A 237 0.54 -4.75 -9.56
CA ASN A 237 0.35 -4.74 -8.11
C ASN A 237 -0.50 -5.91 -7.59
N PHE A 238 -0.97 -6.78 -8.48
CA PHE A 238 -1.84 -7.91 -8.19
C PHE A 238 -3.13 -7.56 -7.45
N ARG A 239 -3.70 -6.36 -7.72
CA ARG A 239 -4.94 -5.88 -7.07
C ARG A 239 -6.03 -5.63 -8.09
N TYR A 240 -7.15 -6.34 -7.94
CA TYR A 240 -8.38 -5.99 -8.63
C TYR A 240 -9.06 -4.81 -7.92
N ILE A 241 -9.21 -3.70 -8.62
CA ILE A 241 -9.82 -2.48 -8.09
C ILE A 241 -10.77 -1.93 -9.14
N GLU A 242 -12.03 -1.72 -8.75
CA GLU A 242 -13.02 -1.11 -9.63
C GLU A 242 -13.24 0.37 -9.26
N TRP A 243 -13.27 1.23 -10.29
CA TRP A 243 -13.50 2.66 -10.12
C TRP A 243 -14.70 3.09 -10.95
N LEU A 244 -15.68 3.74 -10.31
CA LEU A 244 -16.72 4.44 -11.04
C LEU A 244 -16.20 5.81 -11.52
N LYS A 245 -16.55 6.15 -12.75
CA LYS A 245 -16.18 7.44 -13.33
C LYS A 245 -16.72 8.58 -12.46
N GLY A 246 -15.81 9.44 -11.97
CA GLY A 246 -16.15 10.58 -11.11
C GLY A 246 -16.16 10.30 -9.61
N ASN A 247 -16.04 9.05 -9.17
CA ASN A 247 -15.93 8.71 -7.76
C ASN A 247 -14.45 8.82 -7.31
N PRO A 248 -14.14 9.56 -6.23
CA PRO A 248 -12.78 9.65 -5.68
C PRO A 248 -12.34 8.38 -4.94
N ASN A 249 -13.25 7.46 -4.63
CA ASN A 249 -12.99 6.20 -3.95
C ASN A 249 -13.26 5.00 -4.86
N PRO A 250 -12.53 3.89 -4.70
CA PRO A 250 -12.89 2.62 -5.32
C PRO A 250 -14.31 2.18 -4.91
N ASN A 251 -14.95 1.43 -5.80
CA ASN A 251 -16.24 0.81 -5.48
C ASN A 251 -16.09 -0.19 -4.33
N ILE A 252 -17.15 -0.34 -3.54
CA ILE A 252 -17.34 -1.52 -2.73
C ILE A 252 -17.78 -2.64 -3.67
N LEU A 253 -16.99 -3.70 -3.70
CA LEU A 253 -17.27 -4.89 -4.52
C LEU A 253 -18.36 -5.74 -3.84
N THR A 254 -19.27 -6.23 -4.64
CA THR A 254 -20.46 -6.95 -4.19
C THR A 254 -20.67 -8.22 -5.02
N LYS A 255 -21.62 -9.06 -4.64
CA LYS A 255 -21.93 -10.33 -5.32
C LYS A 255 -22.02 -10.25 -6.85
N PRO A 256 -22.64 -9.22 -7.48
CA PRO A 256 -22.62 -9.04 -8.94
C PRO A 256 -21.23 -8.92 -9.56
N ASP A 257 -20.20 -8.58 -8.78
CA ASP A 257 -18.83 -8.40 -9.27
C ASP A 257 -18.01 -9.70 -9.21
N PHE A 258 -18.56 -10.77 -8.61
CA PHE A 258 -17.84 -12.02 -8.33
C PHE A 258 -17.12 -12.59 -9.54
N ASP A 259 -17.83 -12.78 -10.66
CA ASP A 259 -17.24 -13.38 -11.87
C ASP A 259 -16.11 -12.55 -12.44
N LYS A 260 -16.21 -11.21 -12.39
CA LYS A 260 -15.13 -10.33 -12.83
C LYS A 260 -13.90 -10.46 -11.92
N ILE A 261 -14.16 -10.55 -10.60
CA ILE A 261 -13.09 -10.64 -9.60
C ILE A 261 -12.29 -11.93 -9.81
N VAL A 262 -12.95 -13.09 -9.82
CA VAL A 262 -12.26 -14.39 -9.91
C VAL A 262 -11.58 -14.62 -11.26
N ASN A 263 -12.12 -14.06 -12.34
CA ASN A 263 -11.52 -14.13 -13.67
C ASN A 263 -10.38 -13.12 -13.89
N SER A 264 -10.16 -12.18 -12.96
CA SER A 264 -9.15 -11.13 -13.11
C SER A 264 -7.72 -11.63 -12.95
N LYS A 265 -7.52 -12.82 -12.36
CA LYS A 265 -6.21 -13.43 -12.09
C LYS A 265 -5.29 -12.59 -11.18
N HIS A 266 -5.86 -11.69 -10.38
CA HIS A 266 -5.11 -10.97 -9.37
C HIS A 266 -5.02 -11.78 -8.06
N HIS A 267 -4.18 -11.35 -7.14
CA HIS A 267 -4.03 -12.01 -5.83
C HIS A 267 -5.09 -11.56 -4.84
N PHE A 268 -5.40 -10.27 -4.84
CA PHE A 268 -6.35 -9.64 -3.95
C PHE A 268 -7.31 -8.75 -4.72
N ALA A 269 -8.48 -8.50 -4.14
CA ALA A 269 -9.40 -7.49 -4.62
C ALA A 269 -9.73 -6.48 -3.53
N ARG A 270 -10.17 -5.30 -3.96
CA ARG A 270 -10.62 -4.23 -3.07
C ARG A 270 -11.63 -3.31 -3.76
N LYS A 271 -12.52 -2.72 -2.94
CA LYS A 271 -12.59 -2.88 -1.48
C LYS A 271 -13.88 -3.60 -1.11
N PHE A 272 -13.82 -4.35 -0.04
CA PHE A 272 -14.98 -5.02 0.53
C PHE A 272 -15.43 -4.31 1.80
N ASP A 273 -16.72 -4.41 2.08
CA ASP A 273 -17.36 -3.95 3.30
C ASP A 273 -18.50 -4.91 3.66
N PRO A 274 -18.34 -5.74 4.70
CA PRO A 274 -19.39 -6.71 5.10
C PRO A 274 -20.72 -6.07 5.49
N GLU A 275 -20.71 -4.80 5.89
CA GLU A 275 -21.95 -4.06 6.19
C GLU A 275 -22.77 -3.78 4.91
N VAL A 276 -22.12 -3.82 3.73
CA VAL A 276 -22.77 -3.63 2.42
C VAL A 276 -23.12 -4.97 1.79
N ASP A 277 -22.17 -5.91 1.78
CA ASP A 277 -22.34 -7.24 1.22
C ASP A 277 -21.33 -8.21 1.85
N GLU A 278 -21.81 -9.11 2.72
CA GLU A 278 -21.01 -10.15 3.34
C GLU A 278 -20.95 -11.41 2.46
N GLU A 279 -22.00 -11.68 1.66
CA GLU A 279 -22.14 -12.87 0.83
C GLU A 279 -20.99 -12.98 -0.20
N ILE A 280 -20.50 -11.87 -0.72
CA ILE A 280 -19.35 -11.87 -1.63
C ILE A 280 -18.10 -12.48 -1.01
N LEU A 281 -17.87 -12.25 0.28
CA LEU A 281 -16.72 -12.82 0.98
C LEU A 281 -16.88 -14.34 1.17
N ASP A 282 -18.12 -14.82 1.43
CA ASP A 282 -18.41 -16.25 1.51
C ASP A 282 -18.16 -16.94 0.16
N MET A 283 -18.63 -16.34 -0.93
CA MET A 283 -18.38 -16.82 -2.28
C MET A 283 -16.89 -16.90 -2.64
N LEU A 284 -16.11 -15.92 -2.20
CA LEU A 284 -14.66 -15.90 -2.42
C LEU A 284 -13.94 -16.98 -1.57
N ASP A 285 -14.39 -17.23 -0.34
CA ASP A 285 -13.86 -18.31 0.49
C ASP A 285 -14.14 -19.67 -0.16
N ASP A 286 -15.36 -19.91 -0.61
CA ASP A 286 -15.74 -21.14 -1.32
C ASP A 286 -14.95 -21.32 -2.62
N HIS A 287 -14.75 -20.24 -3.36
CA HIS A 287 -13.95 -20.29 -4.60
C HIS A 287 -12.51 -20.69 -4.32
N ARG A 288 -11.86 -20.06 -3.32
CA ARG A 288 -10.46 -20.37 -2.95
C ARG A 288 -10.31 -21.82 -2.45
N ASN A 289 -11.24 -22.27 -1.59
CA ASN A 289 -11.22 -23.63 -1.04
C ASN A 289 -11.37 -24.71 -2.11
N ARG A 290 -12.09 -24.43 -3.21
CA ARG A 290 -12.22 -25.35 -4.36
C ARG A 290 -10.99 -25.36 -5.27
N ASN A 291 -10.13 -24.38 -5.17
CA ASN A 291 -8.94 -24.20 -6.04
C ASN A 291 -7.60 -24.37 -5.27
N GLN A 292 -7.67 -24.85 -4.01
CA GLN A 292 -6.50 -25.24 -3.20
C GLN A 292 -5.89 -26.55 -3.66
#